data_599a6c22c117fbc41974b6e5931cb9be
#
_entry.id   599a6c22c117fbc41974b6e5931cb9be
#
_cell.length_a   1.000
_cell.length_b   1.000
_cell.length_c   1.000
_cell.angle_alpha   90.00
_cell.angle_beta   90.00
_cell.angle_gamma   90.00
#
_symmetry.space_group_name_H-M   'P 1'
#
loop_
_entity.id
_entity.type
_entity.pdbx_description
1 polymer ?
#
loop_
_entity_poly.entity_id
_entity_poly.type
_entity_poly.pdbx_seq_one_letter_code
_entity_poly.pdbx_strand_id
1 'polypeptide(L)'
;MLRLASSSPRRIQLLRLLQVPFESTAPNVDESHHAAPARAKAEALARAGEVTLAADTQIELDGERMGKPADESHAVAVLATLSGREHEVRTEVAVIAANGARRRFAVRTRVALRKLSLRQIERYVGTGEPLDKAGGYAIQGEGGRLVESYDGCLANVVGLPLCHLYFALRHAGVVPRARPEVECQEHFEFACPVWRSAQRQGRALRDGAEYRSWSEDVSD
;
A
#
# COMPACT_ATOMS: atom_id res chain seq x y z
N MET A 1 9.69 -20.40 5.27
CA MET A 1 8.27 -20.09 4.96
C MET A 1 8.08 -18.57 4.97
N LEU A 2 7.20 -18.02 4.11
CA LEU A 2 6.82 -16.60 4.14
C LEU A 2 5.51 -16.43 4.91
N ARG A 3 5.48 -15.48 5.85
CA ARG A 3 4.29 -15.08 6.61
C ARG A 3 3.92 -13.64 6.29
N LEU A 4 2.68 -13.39 5.88
CA LEU A 4 2.11 -12.06 5.73
C LEU A 4 1.37 -11.67 7.01
N ALA A 5 1.87 -10.67 7.72
CA ALA A 5 1.25 -10.09 8.90
C ALA A 5 0.16 -9.08 8.49
N SER A 6 -0.95 -9.58 7.98
CA SER A 6 -2.08 -8.77 7.51
C SER A 6 -3.34 -9.60 7.33
N SER A 7 -4.50 -9.06 7.67
CA SER A 7 -5.82 -9.59 7.33
C SER A 7 -6.42 -8.94 6.07
N SER A 8 -5.72 -7.98 5.46
CA SER A 8 -6.24 -7.24 4.29
C SER A 8 -6.40 -8.16 3.07
N PRO A 9 -7.63 -8.36 2.54
CA PRO A 9 -7.85 -9.16 1.35
C PRO A 9 -7.07 -8.65 0.14
N ARG A 10 -6.94 -7.31 0.01
CA ARG A 10 -6.22 -6.66 -1.08
C ARG A 10 -4.72 -6.99 -1.05
N ARG A 11 -4.08 -6.96 0.13
CA ARG A 11 -2.67 -7.35 0.27
C ARG A 11 -2.43 -8.83 -0.01
N ILE A 12 -3.35 -9.68 0.44
CA ILE A 12 -3.32 -11.11 0.15
C ILE A 12 -3.40 -11.35 -1.37
N GLN A 13 -4.34 -10.69 -2.06
CA GLN A 13 -4.50 -10.77 -3.49
C GLN A 13 -3.24 -10.30 -4.24
N LEU A 14 -2.70 -9.14 -3.88
CA LEU A 14 -1.49 -8.60 -4.49
C LEU A 14 -0.28 -9.51 -4.27
N LEU A 15 -0.09 -10.06 -3.06
CA LEU A 15 1.04 -10.94 -2.79
C LEU A 15 0.97 -12.25 -3.59
N ARG A 16 -0.25 -12.76 -3.88
CA ARG A 16 -0.45 -13.94 -4.75
C ARG A 16 0.10 -13.74 -6.16
N LEU A 17 0.07 -12.51 -6.68
CA LEU A 17 0.62 -12.19 -7.99
C LEU A 17 2.13 -12.48 -8.09
N LEU A 18 2.86 -12.49 -6.99
CA LEU A 18 4.28 -12.85 -6.98
C LEU A 18 4.53 -14.37 -7.00
N GLN A 19 3.47 -15.18 -6.96
CA GLN A 19 3.53 -16.65 -7.01
C GLN A 19 4.51 -17.24 -5.99
N VAL A 20 4.48 -16.72 -4.76
CA VAL A 20 5.23 -17.24 -3.61
C VAL A 20 4.26 -17.93 -2.65
N PRO A 21 4.60 -19.10 -2.09
CA PRO A 21 3.82 -19.70 -1.02
C PRO A 21 3.91 -18.83 0.24
N PHE A 22 2.77 -18.51 0.87
CA PHE A 22 2.73 -17.76 2.12
C PHE A 22 1.53 -18.14 2.97
N GLU A 23 1.64 -17.88 4.26
CA GLU A 23 0.52 -17.86 5.20
C GLU A 23 0.19 -16.43 5.59
N SER A 24 -1.10 -16.13 5.75
CA SER A 24 -1.58 -14.81 6.20
C SER A 24 -2.15 -14.94 7.61
N THR A 25 -1.72 -14.05 8.49
CA THR A 25 -2.16 -13.99 9.89
C THR A 25 -2.41 -12.54 10.27
N ALA A 26 -3.56 -12.25 10.90
CA ALA A 26 -3.84 -10.93 11.43
C ALA A 26 -2.89 -10.64 12.61
N PRO A 27 -2.11 -9.55 12.59
CA PRO A 27 -1.32 -9.17 13.75
C PRO A 27 -2.23 -8.53 14.81
N ASN A 28 -2.01 -8.86 16.07
CA ASN A 28 -2.67 -8.17 17.20
C ASN A 28 -1.78 -6.99 17.62
N VAL A 29 -1.93 -5.84 16.94
CA VAL A 29 -1.16 -4.62 17.19
C VAL A 29 -2.11 -3.43 17.18
N ASP A 30 -2.04 -2.60 18.21
CA ASP A 30 -2.70 -1.29 18.20
C ASP A 30 -1.93 -0.33 17.30
N GLU A 31 -2.51 -0.03 16.12
CA GLU A 31 -1.87 0.79 15.10
C GLU A 31 -1.84 2.29 15.46
N SER A 32 -2.70 2.75 16.39
CA SER A 32 -2.89 4.16 16.71
C SER A 32 -1.68 4.81 17.38
N HIS A 33 -0.84 4.03 18.05
CA HIS A 33 0.29 4.51 18.85
C HIS A 33 1.67 4.20 18.24
N HIS A 34 1.73 3.64 17.02
CA HIS A 34 3.00 3.29 16.39
C HIS A 34 3.43 4.30 15.31
N ALA A 35 4.62 4.88 15.46
CA ALA A 35 5.25 5.70 14.42
C ALA A 35 5.59 4.89 13.16
N ALA A 36 5.70 3.57 13.26
CA ALA A 36 5.99 2.63 12.18
C ALA A 36 5.09 1.38 12.27
N PRO A 37 3.79 1.47 11.92
CA PRO A 37 2.84 0.37 12.09
C PRO A 37 3.24 -0.91 11.33
N ALA A 38 3.79 -0.81 10.12
CA ALA A 38 4.25 -1.98 9.37
C ALA A 38 5.34 -2.76 10.13
N ARG A 39 6.29 -2.03 10.74
CA ARG A 39 7.33 -2.66 11.56
C ARG A 39 6.74 -3.37 12.77
N ALA A 40 5.87 -2.73 13.51
CA ALA A 40 5.24 -3.32 14.70
C ALA A 40 4.44 -4.59 14.33
N LYS A 41 3.69 -4.58 13.23
CA LYS A 41 2.99 -5.75 12.68
C LYS A 41 3.93 -6.90 12.34
N ALA A 42 5.07 -6.61 11.69
CA ALA A 42 6.05 -7.63 11.35
C ALA A 42 6.70 -8.23 12.60
N GLU A 43 7.09 -7.39 13.56
CA GLU A 43 7.72 -7.84 14.82
C GLU A 43 6.78 -8.69 15.68
N ALA A 44 5.50 -8.36 15.71
CA ALA A 44 4.49 -9.12 16.48
C ALA A 44 4.33 -10.57 16.00
N LEU A 45 4.61 -10.87 14.73
CA LEU A 45 4.47 -12.21 14.16
C LEU A 45 5.79 -12.83 13.70
N ALA A 46 6.93 -12.17 13.95
CA ALA A 46 8.25 -12.68 13.58
C ALA A 46 8.58 -13.99 14.32
N ARG A 47 9.09 -14.97 13.56
CA ARG A 47 9.56 -16.25 14.08
C ARG A 47 10.94 -16.57 13.52
N ALA A 48 11.80 -17.14 14.32
CA ALA A 48 13.11 -17.61 13.88
C ALA A 48 12.97 -18.63 12.73
N GLY A 49 13.77 -18.49 11.68
CA GLY A 49 13.71 -19.37 10.51
C GLY A 49 12.61 -19.06 9.51
N GLU A 50 11.72 -18.10 9.78
CA GLU A 50 10.66 -17.67 8.87
C GLU A 50 10.90 -16.24 8.36
N VAL A 51 10.41 -15.94 7.16
CA VAL A 51 10.38 -14.57 6.64
C VAL A 51 9.02 -13.97 6.96
N THR A 52 9.00 -12.81 7.61
CA THR A 52 7.75 -12.10 7.93
C THR A 52 7.66 -10.79 7.15
N LEU A 53 6.53 -10.60 6.48
CA LEU A 53 6.17 -9.41 5.71
C LEU A 53 4.99 -8.71 6.36
N ALA A 54 5.09 -7.40 6.55
CA ALA A 54 3.95 -6.54 6.89
C ALA A 54 3.93 -5.30 6.01
N ALA A 55 2.75 -4.71 5.86
CA ALA A 55 2.58 -3.41 5.22
C ALA A 55 1.54 -2.57 5.96
N ASP A 56 1.68 -1.25 5.84
CA ASP A 56 0.74 -0.27 6.34
C ASP A 56 0.55 0.85 5.33
N THR A 57 -0.71 1.25 5.07
CA THR A 57 -1.06 2.25 4.07
C THR A 57 -1.76 3.40 4.76
N GLN A 58 -1.26 4.60 4.53
CA GLN A 58 -1.77 5.85 5.06
C GLN A 58 -1.94 6.86 3.93
N ILE A 59 -2.84 7.81 4.11
CA ILE A 59 -2.98 8.98 3.25
C ILE A 59 -2.35 10.17 3.96
N GLU A 60 -1.61 10.97 3.21
CA GLU A 60 -1.00 12.21 3.69
C GLU A 60 -1.51 13.37 2.83
N LEU A 61 -2.10 14.37 3.49
CA LEU A 61 -2.55 15.61 2.88
C LEU A 61 -1.94 16.78 3.66
N ASP A 62 -1.20 17.68 3.00
CA ASP A 62 -0.53 18.84 3.63
C ASP A 62 0.38 18.46 4.81
N GLY A 63 0.97 17.25 4.78
CA GLY A 63 1.81 16.73 5.87
C GLY A 63 1.05 16.05 7.01
N GLU A 64 -0.27 16.11 7.01
CA GLU A 64 -1.12 15.42 7.98
C GLU A 64 -1.50 14.02 7.51
N ARG A 65 -1.47 13.05 8.43
CA ARG A 65 -1.80 11.65 8.14
C ARG A 65 -3.26 11.38 8.42
N MET A 66 -3.90 10.75 7.45
CA MET A 66 -5.28 10.29 7.57
C MET A 66 -5.33 8.77 7.57
N GLY A 67 -5.83 8.21 8.65
CA GLY A 67 -6.07 6.78 8.83
C GLY A 67 -7.42 6.33 8.27
N LYS A 68 -7.90 5.21 8.81
CA LYS A 68 -9.25 4.72 8.55
C LYS A 68 -10.26 5.62 9.29
N PRO A 69 -11.41 5.94 8.68
CA PRO A 69 -12.49 6.62 9.38
C PRO A 69 -12.97 5.79 10.60
N ALA A 70 -13.29 6.47 11.69
CA ALA A 70 -13.82 5.82 12.89
C ALA A 70 -15.30 5.39 12.70
N ASP A 71 -16.04 6.17 11.92
CA ASP A 71 -17.45 5.99 11.63
C ASP A 71 -17.83 6.69 10.30
N GLU A 72 -19.11 6.62 9.93
CA GLU A 72 -19.63 7.24 8.71
C GLU A 72 -19.47 8.77 8.71
N SER A 73 -19.73 9.42 9.83
CA SER A 73 -19.58 10.89 9.95
C SER A 73 -18.13 11.31 9.73
N HIS A 74 -17.19 10.57 10.30
CA HIS A 74 -15.76 10.79 10.09
C HIS A 74 -15.36 10.50 8.63
N ALA A 75 -15.95 9.46 7.99
CA ALA A 75 -15.72 9.17 6.57
C ALA A 75 -16.19 10.34 5.67
N VAL A 76 -17.35 10.91 5.95
CA VAL A 76 -17.85 12.10 5.26
C VAL A 76 -16.87 13.28 5.40
N ALA A 77 -16.40 13.58 6.63
CA ALA A 77 -15.47 14.67 6.89
C ALA A 77 -14.13 14.48 6.15
N VAL A 78 -13.56 13.27 6.20
CA VAL A 78 -12.30 12.92 5.50
C VAL A 78 -12.46 13.09 3.99
N LEU A 79 -13.52 12.55 3.39
CA LEU A 79 -13.77 12.68 1.95
C LEU A 79 -14.05 14.12 1.52
N ALA A 80 -14.73 14.91 2.35
CA ALA A 80 -14.93 16.34 2.10
C ALA A 80 -13.59 17.09 2.09
N THR A 81 -12.68 16.74 2.99
CA THR A 81 -11.33 17.32 3.06
C THR A 81 -10.48 16.98 1.85
N LEU A 82 -10.61 15.76 1.32
CA LEU A 82 -9.88 15.27 0.14
C LEU A 82 -10.51 15.72 -1.19
N SER A 83 -11.77 16.15 -1.18
CA SER A 83 -12.53 16.51 -2.38
C SER A 83 -11.89 17.64 -3.19
N GLY A 84 -11.61 17.37 -4.49
CA GLY A 84 -10.99 18.31 -5.41
C GLY A 84 -9.52 18.59 -5.10
N ARG A 85 -8.84 17.72 -4.37
CA ARG A 85 -7.45 17.90 -3.94
C ARG A 85 -6.59 16.68 -4.29
N GLU A 86 -5.31 16.96 -4.50
CA GLU A 86 -4.26 15.94 -4.58
C GLU A 86 -3.75 15.62 -3.17
N HIS A 87 -3.47 14.35 -2.93
CA HIS A 87 -2.90 13.84 -1.69
C HIS A 87 -1.92 12.69 -2.03
N GLU A 88 -1.11 12.32 -1.06
CA GLU A 88 -0.19 11.19 -1.21
C GLU A 88 -0.72 9.94 -0.50
N VAL A 89 -0.64 8.81 -1.18
CA VAL A 89 -0.84 7.48 -0.60
C VAL A 89 0.53 6.87 -0.33
N ARG A 90 0.83 6.67 0.96
CA ARG A 90 2.09 6.12 1.44
C ARG A 90 1.88 4.72 1.99
N THR A 91 2.50 3.72 1.36
CA THR A 91 2.55 2.36 1.92
C THR A 91 3.96 2.08 2.46
N GLU A 92 4.03 1.86 3.77
CA GLU A 92 5.21 1.34 4.45
C GLU A 92 5.22 -0.18 4.37
N VAL A 93 6.39 -0.76 4.09
CA VAL A 93 6.63 -2.20 4.05
C VAL A 93 7.75 -2.54 5.02
N ALA A 94 7.55 -3.58 5.81
CA ALA A 94 8.57 -4.15 6.69
C ALA A 94 8.75 -5.64 6.38
N VAL A 95 10.00 -6.07 6.20
CA VAL A 95 10.39 -7.46 5.99
C VAL A 95 11.42 -7.86 7.05
N ILE A 96 11.15 -8.96 7.75
CA ILE A 96 12.10 -9.60 8.67
C ILE A 96 12.50 -10.92 8.03
N ALA A 97 13.77 -11.07 7.71
CA ALA A 97 14.32 -12.28 7.10
C ALA A 97 14.47 -13.41 8.12
N ALA A 98 14.62 -14.65 7.66
CA ALA A 98 14.76 -15.84 8.49
C ALA A 98 15.96 -15.80 9.47
N ASN A 99 17.00 -15.05 9.12
CA ASN A 99 18.19 -14.80 9.96
C ASN A 99 18.03 -13.59 10.91
N GLY A 100 16.83 -13.00 10.97
CA GLY A 100 16.53 -11.83 11.81
C GLY A 100 16.91 -10.48 11.19
N ALA A 101 17.52 -10.44 9.99
CA ALA A 101 17.79 -9.18 9.30
C ALA A 101 16.48 -8.45 8.97
N ARG A 102 16.48 -7.15 9.20
CA ARG A 102 15.28 -6.31 9.06
C ARG A 102 15.46 -5.33 7.91
N ARG A 103 14.40 -5.12 7.16
CA ARG A 103 14.34 -4.09 6.12
C ARG A 103 12.98 -3.41 6.15
N ARG A 104 13.01 -2.09 6.12
CA ARG A 104 11.83 -1.24 6.06
C ARG A 104 12.01 -0.20 4.96
N PHE A 105 10.96 0.07 4.22
CA PHE A 105 10.92 1.15 3.22
C PHE A 105 9.47 1.62 3.05
N ALA A 106 9.29 2.78 2.44
CA ALA A 106 7.96 3.27 2.06
C ALA A 106 7.95 3.68 0.58
N VAL A 107 6.79 3.55 -0.03
CA VAL A 107 6.52 4.01 -1.40
C VAL A 107 5.36 4.99 -1.35
N ARG A 108 5.47 6.08 -2.12
CA ARG A 108 4.47 7.15 -2.23
C ARG A 108 3.91 7.22 -3.65
N THR A 109 2.64 7.50 -3.77
CA THR A 109 1.91 7.70 -5.02
C THR A 109 0.96 8.88 -4.83
N ARG A 110 0.91 9.80 -5.78
CA ARG A 110 -0.05 10.92 -5.76
C ARG A 110 -1.40 10.45 -6.28
N VAL A 111 -2.47 10.92 -5.65
CA VAL A 111 -3.85 10.65 -6.09
C VAL A 111 -4.64 11.95 -5.98
N ALA A 112 -5.35 12.32 -7.04
CA ALA A 112 -6.28 13.44 -7.04
C ALA A 112 -7.71 12.93 -7.00
N LEU A 113 -8.51 13.46 -6.09
CA LEU A 113 -9.96 13.25 -6.10
C LEU A 113 -10.67 14.34 -6.90
N ARG A 114 -11.74 13.94 -7.58
CA ARG A 114 -12.67 14.87 -8.21
C ARG A 114 -13.27 15.81 -7.18
N LYS A 115 -13.74 16.97 -7.60
CA LYS A 115 -14.58 17.82 -6.75
C LYS A 115 -15.92 17.10 -6.52
N LEU A 116 -16.20 16.77 -5.28
CA LEU A 116 -17.38 15.99 -4.88
C LEU A 116 -18.40 16.90 -4.19
N SER A 117 -19.68 16.71 -4.50
CA SER A 117 -20.76 17.28 -3.71
C SER A 117 -20.99 16.44 -2.45
N LEU A 118 -21.56 17.03 -1.40
CA LEU A 118 -21.91 16.32 -0.16
C LEU A 118 -22.78 15.09 -0.45
N ARG A 119 -23.77 15.23 -1.35
CA ARG A 119 -24.64 14.10 -1.77
C ARG A 119 -23.87 12.93 -2.40
N GLN A 120 -22.80 13.21 -3.15
CA GLN A 120 -21.95 12.15 -3.73
C GLN A 120 -21.14 11.45 -2.63
N ILE A 121 -20.61 12.21 -1.69
CA ILE A 121 -19.87 11.69 -0.54
C ILE A 121 -20.79 10.80 0.32
N GLU A 122 -21.96 11.31 0.72
CA GLU A 122 -22.92 10.56 1.54
C GLU A 122 -23.38 9.27 0.85
N ARG A 123 -23.66 9.33 -0.45
CA ARG A 123 -24.02 8.12 -1.22
C ARG A 123 -22.91 7.07 -1.17
N TYR A 124 -21.67 7.49 -1.34
CA TYR A 124 -20.55 6.57 -1.30
C TYR A 124 -20.31 6.03 0.12
N VAL A 125 -20.41 6.87 1.13
CA VAL A 125 -20.28 6.43 2.54
C VAL A 125 -21.37 5.41 2.89
N GLY A 126 -22.60 5.61 2.41
CA GLY A 126 -23.71 4.66 2.60
C GLY A 126 -23.50 3.27 1.97
N THR A 127 -22.47 3.06 1.15
CA THR A 127 -22.07 1.72 0.67
C THR A 127 -21.34 0.89 1.73
N GLY A 128 -20.85 1.52 2.79
CA GLY A 128 -19.99 0.90 3.81
C GLY A 128 -18.53 0.69 3.36
N GLU A 129 -18.22 0.88 2.07
CA GLU A 129 -16.87 0.69 1.52
C GLU A 129 -15.79 1.57 2.19
N PRO A 130 -16.04 2.82 2.63
CA PRO A 130 -15.05 3.70 3.23
C PRO A 130 -14.42 3.20 4.53
N LEU A 131 -15.17 2.51 5.37
CA LEU A 131 -14.87 2.37 6.80
C LEU A 131 -13.61 1.54 7.12
N ASP A 132 -13.19 0.65 6.24
CA ASP A 132 -11.98 -0.17 6.43
C ASP A 132 -10.75 0.34 5.64
N LYS A 133 -10.83 1.57 5.09
CA LYS A 133 -9.84 2.12 4.17
C LYS A 133 -9.20 3.41 4.68
N ALA A 134 -7.88 3.50 4.57
CA ALA A 134 -7.18 4.77 4.83
C ALA A 134 -7.73 5.86 3.90
N GLY A 135 -8.05 7.02 4.47
CA GLY A 135 -8.66 8.14 3.73
C GLY A 135 -10.08 7.91 3.25
N GLY A 136 -10.72 6.81 3.66
CA GLY A 136 -12.14 6.55 3.39
C GLY A 136 -12.49 6.26 1.93
N TYR A 137 -11.57 5.78 1.09
CA TYR A 137 -11.91 5.35 -0.28
C TYR A 137 -11.05 4.19 -0.77
N ALA A 138 -11.57 3.43 -1.73
CA ALA A 138 -10.84 2.39 -2.45
C ALA A 138 -10.72 2.77 -3.92
N ILE A 139 -9.50 2.84 -4.45
CA ILE A 139 -9.27 3.07 -5.88
C ILE A 139 -9.79 1.92 -6.76
N GLN A 140 -9.84 0.71 -6.20
CA GLN A 140 -10.51 -0.46 -6.78
C GLN A 140 -11.90 -0.59 -6.15
N GLY A 141 -12.94 -0.38 -6.87
CA GLY A 141 -14.31 -0.45 -6.37
C GLY A 141 -15.10 0.81 -6.68
N GLU A 142 -16.14 1.11 -5.90
CA GLU A 142 -16.96 2.29 -6.14
C GLU A 142 -16.20 3.59 -5.88
N GLY A 143 -15.26 3.59 -4.94
CA GLY A 143 -14.39 4.72 -4.65
C GLY A 143 -13.48 5.11 -5.82
N GLY A 144 -13.23 4.21 -6.78
CA GLY A 144 -12.50 4.54 -8.01
C GLY A 144 -13.18 5.63 -8.84
N ARG A 145 -14.52 5.76 -8.75
CA ARG A 145 -15.26 6.82 -9.43
C ARG A 145 -15.02 8.21 -8.83
N LEU A 146 -14.54 8.28 -7.60
CA LEU A 146 -14.19 9.51 -6.91
C LEU A 146 -12.81 10.01 -7.32
N VAL A 147 -11.95 9.12 -7.84
CA VAL A 147 -10.60 9.44 -8.29
C VAL A 147 -10.67 10.12 -9.65
N GLU A 148 -9.99 11.27 -9.77
CA GLU A 148 -9.80 11.98 -11.02
C GLU A 148 -8.60 11.44 -11.78
N SER A 149 -7.48 11.31 -11.07
CA SER A 149 -6.23 10.80 -11.61
C SER A 149 -5.34 10.26 -10.49
N TYR A 150 -4.34 9.50 -10.86
CA TYR A 150 -3.22 9.15 -9.98
C TYR A 150 -1.92 9.18 -10.79
N ASP A 151 -0.83 9.48 -10.10
CA ASP A 151 0.52 9.47 -10.66
C ASP A 151 1.42 8.61 -9.78
N GLY A 152 1.84 7.46 -10.32
CA GLY A 152 2.70 6.53 -9.63
C GLY A 152 2.24 5.06 -9.65
N CYS A 153 2.54 4.34 -8.60
CA CYS A 153 2.32 2.90 -8.47
C CYS A 153 0.90 2.57 -7.96
N LEU A 154 0.03 2.03 -8.82
CA LEU A 154 -1.32 1.64 -8.42
C LEU A 154 -1.32 0.56 -7.33
N ALA A 155 -0.44 -0.43 -7.42
CA ALA A 155 -0.32 -1.48 -6.39
C ALA A 155 0.08 -0.89 -5.01
N ASN A 156 0.83 0.23 -4.97
CA ASN A 156 1.09 0.99 -3.75
C ASN A 156 -0.21 1.58 -3.17
N VAL A 157 -1.04 2.19 -4.00
CA VAL A 157 -2.34 2.76 -3.57
C VAL A 157 -3.26 1.67 -3.01
N VAL A 158 -3.27 0.50 -3.64
CA VAL A 158 -4.05 -0.67 -3.16
C VAL A 158 -3.50 -1.25 -1.86
N GLY A 159 -2.20 -1.04 -1.56
CA GLY A 159 -1.60 -1.33 -0.28
C GLY A 159 -0.39 -2.26 -0.24
N LEU A 160 0.22 -2.57 -1.41
CA LEU A 160 1.43 -3.38 -1.47
C LEU A 160 2.24 -3.09 -2.76
N PRO A 161 3.35 -2.32 -2.70
CA PRO A 161 4.14 -1.92 -3.87
C PRO A 161 4.98 -3.10 -4.40
N LEU A 162 4.42 -3.88 -5.33
CA LEU A 162 4.95 -5.18 -5.74
C LEU A 162 6.36 -5.14 -6.34
N CYS A 163 6.70 -4.12 -7.14
CA CYS A 163 8.05 -4.02 -7.73
C CYS A 163 9.14 -3.86 -6.66
N HIS A 164 8.92 -3.03 -5.64
CA HIS A 164 9.85 -2.86 -4.52
C HIS A 164 9.86 -4.10 -3.63
N LEU A 165 8.68 -4.65 -3.33
CA LEU A 165 8.53 -5.85 -2.52
C LEU A 165 9.26 -7.05 -3.12
N TYR A 166 9.22 -7.23 -4.43
CA TYR A 166 9.93 -8.30 -5.13
C TYR A 166 11.42 -8.35 -4.74
N PHE A 167 12.10 -7.20 -4.74
CA PHE A 167 13.50 -7.13 -4.37
C PHE A 167 13.71 -7.30 -2.86
N ALA A 168 12.82 -6.76 -2.04
CA ALA A 168 12.88 -6.95 -0.59
C ALA A 168 12.78 -8.44 -0.19
N LEU A 169 11.87 -9.18 -0.83
CA LEU A 169 11.72 -10.62 -0.62
C LEU A 169 12.96 -11.39 -1.07
N ARG A 170 13.53 -11.05 -2.23
CA ARG A 170 14.77 -11.69 -2.71
C ARG A 170 15.94 -11.46 -1.76
N HIS A 171 16.08 -10.25 -1.21
CA HIS A 171 17.10 -9.97 -0.18
C HIS A 171 16.86 -10.75 1.13
N ALA A 172 15.61 -11.10 1.41
CA ALA A 172 15.25 -11.93 2.57
C ALA A 172 15.36 -13.43 2.30
N GLY A 173 15.82 -13.84 1.11
CA GLY A 173 15.98 -15.25 0.72
C GLY A 173 14.71 -15.91 0.16
N VAL A 174 13.64 -15.11 -0.13
CA VAL A 174 12.42 -15.59 -0.79
C VAL A 174 12.50 -15.22 -2.26
N VAL A 175 12.38 -16.21 -3.16
CA VAL A 175 12.45 -16.00 -4.61
C VAL A 175 11.04 -16.06 -5.21
N PRO A 176 10.46 -14.90 -5.60
CA PRO A 176 9.19 -14.88 -6.32
C PRO A 176 9.32 -15.57 -7.69
N ARG A 177 8.28 -16.31 -8.09
CA ARG A 177 8.25 -17.06 -9.36
C ARG A 177 7.73 -16.21 -10.51
N ALA A 178 6.98 -15.16 -10.21
CA ALA A 178 6.38 -14.26 -11.18
C ALA A 178 7.06 -12.88 -11.16
N ARG A 179 6.99 -12.19 -12.28
CA ARG A 179 7.56 -10.85 -12.47
C ARG A 179 6.50 -9.80 -12.15
N PRO A 180 6.73 -8.95 -11.15
CA PRO A 180 5.71 -8.01 -10.67
C PRO A 180 5.23 -7.03 -11.75
N GLU A 181 6.11 -6.62 -12.68
CA GLU A 181 5.74 -5.70 -13.75
C GLU A 181 4.83 -6.33 -14.81
N VAL A 182 4.82 -7.64 -14.94
CA VAL A 182 3.90 -8.37 -15.84
C VAL A 182 2.57 -8.59 -15.13
N GLU A 183 2.60 -9.33 -14.03
CA GLU A 183 1.41 -9.72 -13.29
C GLU A 183 0.59 -8.53 -12.78
N CYS A 184 1.26 -7.45 -12.37
CA CYS A 184 0.59 -6.24 -11.92
C CYS A 184 -0.17 -5.53 -13.05
N GLN A 185 0.43 -5.43 -14.24
CA GLN A 185 -0.20 -4.79 -15.40
C GLN A 185 -1.37 -5.64 -15.95
N GLU A 186 -1.22 -6.94 -15.96
CA GLU A 186 -2.31 -7.86 -16.33
C GLU A 186 -3.46 -7.79 -15.31
N HIS A 187 -3.15 -7.83 -14.01
CA HIS A 187 -4.16 -7.79 -12.94
C HIS A 187 -4.98 -6.50 -12.93
N PHE A 188 -4.37 -5.37 -13.21
CA PHE A 188 -5.03 -4.06 -13.22
C PHE A 188 -5.47 -3.62 -14.62
N GLU A 189 -5.19 -4.41 -15.64
CA GLU A 189 -5.55 -4.13 -17.04
C GLU A 189 -5.05 -2.76 -17.53
N PHE A 190 -3.81 -2.39 -17.18
CA PHE A 190 -3.23 -1.10 -17.57
C PHE A 190 -1.73 -1.16 -17.83
N ALA A 191 -1.22 -0.24 -18.65
CA ALA A 191 0.20 -0.04 -18.86
C ALA A 191 0.79 0.84 -17.73
N CYS A 192 1.60 0.26 -16.85
CA CYS A 192 2.18 0.97 -15.72
C CYS A 192 3.29 1.95 -16.17
N PRO A 193 3.13 3.27 -16.02
CA PRO A 193 4.13 4.24 -16.48
C PRO A 193 5.42 4.20 -15.64
N VAL A 194 5.34 3.76 -14.40
CA VAL A 194 6.45 3.85 -13.43
C VAL A 194 7.15 2.51 -13.13
N TRP A 195 6.81 1.41 -13.81
CA TRP A 195 7.37 0.11 -13.47
C TRP A 195 8.90 0.03 -13.59
N ARG A 196 9.50 0.70 -14.60
CA ARG A 196 10.95 0.72 -14.78
C ARG A 196 11.65 1.46 -13.65
N SER A 197 11.13 2.62 -13.26
CA SER A 197 11.63 3.41 -12.12
C SER A 197 11.49 2.62 -10.82
N ALA A 198 10.32 2.05 -10.57
CA ALA A 198 10.06 1.22 -9.39
C ALA A 198 11.00 0.01 -9.29
N GLN A 199 11.36 -0.60 -10.42
CA GLN A 199 12.35 -1.69 -10.43
C GLN A 199 13.77 -1.19 -10.13
N ARG A 200 14.19 -0.04 -10.70
CA ARG A 200 15.50 0.55 -10.38
C ARG A 200 15.59 0.87 -8.89
N GLN A 201 14.59 1.53 -8.33
CA GLN A 201 14.50 1.82 -6.90
C GLN A 201 14.51 0.54 -6.06
N GLY A 202 13.76 -0.49 -6.48
CA GLY A 202 13.70 -1.78 -5.81
C GLY A 202 15.05 -2.51 -5.77
N ARG A 203 15.84 -2.46 -6.84
CA ARG A 203 17.21 -3.02 -6.86
C ARG A 203 18.15 -2.29 -5.89
N ALA A 204 17.96 -0.99 -5.71
CA ALA A 204 18.75 -0.13 -4.83
C ALA A 204 18.11 0.06 -3.45
N LEU A 205 17.25 -0.84 -3.01
CA LEU A 205 16.51 -0.76 -1.75
C LEU A 205 17.43 -0.55 -0.55
N ARG A 206 17.16 0.52 0.21
CA ARG A 206 17.86 0.84 1.47
C ARG A 206 16.89 0.73 2.65
N ASP A 207 17.39 0.34 3.81
CA ASP A 207 16.59 0.34 5.02
C ASP A 207 16.21 1.77 5.43
N GLY A 208 14.94 1.95 5.82
CA GLY A 208 14.39 3.24 6.20
C GLY A 208 14.12 4.21 5.04
N ALA A 209 14.40 3.84 3.77
CA ALA A 209 14.21 4.74 2.63
C ALA A 209 12.74 4.97 2.27
N GLU A 210 12.46 6.15 1.72
CA GLU A 210 11.19 6.50 1.08
C GLU A 210 11.38 6.69 -0.41
N TYR A 211 10.53 6.05 -1.21
CA TYR A 211 10.57 6.08 -2.66
C TYR A 211 9.33 6.79 -3.20
N ARG A 212 9.57 7.76 -4.07
CA ARG A 212 8.52 8.42 -4.84
C ARG A 212 8.31 7.65 -6.13
N SER A 213 7.08 7.39 -6.49
CA SER A 213 6.74 6.58 -7.66
C SER A 213 5.83 7.35 -8.62
N TRP A 214 6.18 8.59 -8.94
CA TRP A 214 5.44 9.37 -9.92
C TRP A 214 6.25 9.60 -11.22
N SER A 215 5.57 10.07 -12.27
CA SER A 215 6.07 10.10 -13.64
C SER A 215 7.25 11.06 -13.83
N GLU A 216 7.35 12.12 -13.03
CA GLU A 216 8.47 13.10 -13.13
C GLU A 216 9.84 12.48 -12.77
N ASP A 217 9.85 11.37 -12.00
CA ASP A 217 11.07 10.64 -11.66
C ASP A 217 11.51 9.65 -12.78
N VAL A 218 10.87 9.67 -13.94
CA VAL A 218 11.09 8.71 -15.04
C VAL A 218 12.07 9.25 -16.09
N SER A 219 12.61 10.46 -15.93
CA SER A 219 13.64 10.98 -16.83
C SER A 219 14.94 10.16 -16.66
N ASP A 220 15.20 9.34 -17.67
CA ASP A 220 16.37 8.55 -18.13
C ASP A 220 17.23 7.78 -17.11
#